data_069d1237a28da05c2fd831314d00c05c
#
_entry.id   069d1237a28da05c2fd831314d00c05c
#
_cell.length_a   1.000
_cell.length_b   1.000
_cell.length_c   1.000
_cell.angle_alpha   90.00
_cell.angle_beta   90.00
_cell.angle_gamma   90.00
#
_symmetry.space_group_name_H-M   'P 1'
#
loop_
_entity.id
_entity.type
_entity.pdbx_description
1 polymer ?
#
loop_
_entity_poly.entity_id
_entity_poly.type
_entity_poly.pdbx_seq_one_letter_code
_entity_poly.pdbx_strand_id
1 'polypeptide(L)'
;MIKDFEQISIKPGFMKHNGGILFRTVSDKKYEFKAVINENHLNAAGITHGGYLSALVDAGAGTAAHRAADNLPCVTISLDLKFIGASKLGDEIIGLTKILKKTNTLVFLFCELKCNNKIITSASGVWKILKPKS
;
A
#
# COMPACT_ATOMS: atom_id res chain seq x y z
N MET A 1 -6.82 -14.24 -14.17
CA MET A 1 -7.31 -14.84 -12.90
C MET A 1 -6.72 -14.09 -11.72
N ILE A 2 -7.56 -13.74 -10.75
CA ILE A 2 -7.11 -13.06 -9.54
C ILE A 2 -6.38 -14.06 -8.66
N LYS A 3 -5.18 -13.68 -8.19
CA LYS A 3 -4.39 -14.53 -7.29
C LYS A 3 -4.90 -14.39 -5.85
N ASP A 4 -4.60 -15.38 -5.02
CA ASP A 4 -4.91 -15.33 -3.59
C ASP A 4 -4.00 -14.32 -2.88
N PHE A 5 -4.48 -13.81 -1.75
CA PHE A 5 -3.66 -12.97 -0.88
C PHE A 5 -2.51 -13.78 -0.29
N GLU A 6 -1.34 -13.14 -0.19
CA GLU A 6 -0.16 -13.72 0.44
C GLU A 6 0.47 -12.72 1.40
N GLN A 7 1.08 -13.21 2.47
CA GLN A 7 1.83 -12.37 3.39
C GLN A 7 3.15 -11.96 2.72
N ILE A 8 3.39 -10.64 2.59
CA ILE A 8 4.60 -10.12 1.98
C ILE A 8 5.57 -9.49 2.97
N SER A 9 5.14 -9.26 4.22
CA SER A 9 5.96 -8.61 5.24
C SER A 9 6.77 -9.65 6.02
N ILE A 10 7.62 -10.39 5.31
CA ILE A 10 8.38 -11.52 5.87
C ILE A 10 9.74 -11.13 6.44
N LYS A 11 10.31 -10.03 5.97
CA LYS A 11 11.60 -9.54 6.48
C LYS A 11 11.40 -8.63 7.70
N PRO A 12 12.32 -8.62 8.65
CA PRO A 12 12.25 -7.69 9.78
C PRO A 12 12.18 -6.24 9.31
N GLY A 13 11.40 -5.44 9.99
CA GLY A 13 11.24 -4.02 9.68
C GLY A 13 9.89 -3.51 10.14
N PHE A 14 9.60 -2.27 9.76
CA PHE A 14 8.42 -1.56 10.22
C PHE A 14 7.12 -2.32 9.95
N MET A 15 6.92 -2.81 8.71
CA MET A 15 5.66 -3.45 8.35
C MET A 15 5.46 -4.78 9.07
N LYS A 16 6.49 -5.62 9.15
CA LYS A 16 6.39 -6.87 9.90
C LYS A 16 6.15 -6.62 11.38
N HIS A 17 6.83 -5.64 11.94
CA HIS A 17 6.67 -5.25 13.34
C HIS A 17 5.25 -4.79 13.65
N ASN A 18 4.60 -4.12 12.70
CA ASN A 18 3.25 -3.58 12.86
C ASN A 18 2.15 -4.49 12.29
N GLY A 19 2.40 -5.78 12.17
CA GLY A 19 1.41 -6.78 11.80
C GLY A 19 1.42 -7.20 10.33
N GLY A 20 2.20 -6.52 9.51
CA GLY A 20 2.33 -6.87 8.09
C GLY A 20 1.10 -6.57 7.25
N ILE A 21 1.18 -6.90 5.97
CA ILE A 21 0.06 -6.79 5.04
C ILE A 21 -0.06 -8.06 4.19
N LEU A 22 -1.28 -8.37 3.81
CA LEU A 22 -1.58 -9.38 2.81
C LEU A 22 -1.73 -8.69 1.46
N PHE A 23 -1.20 -9.27 0.40
CA PHE A 23 -1.11 -8.64 -0.92
C PHE A 23 -1.48 -9.64 -2.00
N ARG A 24 -2.13 -9.15 -3.07
CA ARG A 24 -2.39 -9.97 -4.25
C ARG A 24 -2.41 -9.14 -5.53
N THR A 25 -2.12 -9.81 -6.64
CA THR A 25 -2.28 -9.28 -7.98
C THR A 25 -3.70 -9.54 -8.45
N VAL A 26 -4.39 -8.50 -8.91
CA VAL A 26 -5.72 -8.62 -9.52
C VAL A 26 -5.58 -8.70 -11.04
N SER A 27 -4.75 -7.84 -11.63
CA SER A 27 -4.42 -7.84 -13.06
C SER A 27 -3.04 -7.21 -13.23
N ASP A 28 -2.59 -7.02 -14.47
CA ASP A 28 -1.29 -6.40 -14.74
C ASP A 28 -1.18 -4.95 -14.24
N LYS A 29 -2.32 -4.28 -14.01
CA LYS A 29 -2.36 -2.88 -13.56
C LYS A 29 -3.12 -2.67 -12.25
N LYS A 30 -3.64 -3.73 -11.64
CA LYS A 30 -4.42 -3.64 -10.41
C LYS A 30 -3.90 -4.61 -9.35
N TYR A 31 -3.80 -4.10 -8.14
CA TYR A 31 -3.29 -4.85 -7.00
C TYR A 31 -4.12 -4.53 -5.78
N GLU A 32 -4.28 -5.51 -4.90
CA GLU A 32 -5.00 -5.33 -3.65
C GLU A 32 -4.14 -5.74 -2.47
N PHE A 33 -4.34 -5.08 -1.34
CA PHE A 33 -3.70 -5.45 -0.09
C PHE A 33 -4.66 -5.20 1.06
N LYS A 34 -4.39 -5.82 2.20
CA LYS A 34 -5.25 -5.65 3.37
C LYS A 34 -4.49 -5.83 4.67
N ALA A 35 -5.01 -5.20 5.72
CA ALA A 35 -4.50 -5.31 7.08
C ALA A 35 -5.65 -5.10 8.06
N VAL A 36 -5.52 -5.68 9.27
CA VAL A 36 -6.47 -5.47 10.35
C VAL A 36 -5.86 -4.50 11.36
N ILE A 37 -6.63 -3.50 11.77
CA ILE A 37 -6.16 -2.49 12.73
C ILE A 37 -6.03 -3.11 14.12
N ASN A 38 -4.84 -3.01 14.71
CA ASN A 38 -4.59 -3.42 16.07
C ASN A 38 -4.27 -2.19 16.95
N GLU A 39 -4.09 -2.41 18.27
CA GLU A 39 -3.89 -1.31 19.22
C GLU A 39 -2.63 -0.47 18.95
N ASN A 40 -1.59 -1.06 18.32
CA ASN A 40 -0.37 -0.33 17.99
C ASN A 40 -0.55 0.65 16.83
N HIS A 41 -1.68 0.57 16.13
CA HIS A 41 -1.99 1.43 14.99
C HIS A 41 -2.80 2.66 15.37
N LEU A 42 -3.19 2.80 16.65
CA LEU A 42 -4.11 3.86 17.08
C LEU A 42 -3.36 5.12 17.46
N ASN A 43 -4.03 6.27 17.28
CA ASN A 43 -3.57 7.54 17.79
C ASN A 43 -4.14 7.80 19.21
N ALA A 44 -3.81 8.94 19.78
CA ALA A 44 -4.27 9.29 21.14
C ALA A 44 -5.79 9.42 21.25
N ALA A 45 -6.49 9.65 20.13
CA ALA A 45 -7.96 9.72 20.12
C ALA A 45 -8.63 8.36 19.96
N GLY A 46 -7.86 7.27 19.85
CA GLY A 46 -8.39 5.92 19.76
C GLY A 46 -8.85 5.50 18.36
N ILE A 47 -8.49 6.25 17.33
CA ILE A 47 -8.72 5.88 15.94
C ILE A 47 -7.39 5.61 15.25
N THR A 48 -7.44 5.00 14.07
CA THR A 48 -6.21 4.65 13.35
C THR A 48 -5.37 5.88 13.06
N HIS A 49 -4.09 5.82 13.40
CA HIS A 49 -3.14 6.89 13.16
C HIS A 49 -2.92 7.10 11.66
N GLY A 50 -2.96 8.36 11.21
CA GLY A 50 -2.72 8.68 9.79
C GLY A 50 -1.35 8.23 9.31
N GLY A 51 -0.36 8.24 10.19
CA GLY A 51 0.97 7.71 9.87
C GLY A 51 0.95 6.22 9.53
N TYR A 52 0.13 5.43 10.22
CA TYR A 52 -0.01 4.01 9.89
C TYR A 52 -0.73 3.83 8.55
N LEU A 53 -1.81 4.59 8.30
CA LEU A 53 -2.48 4.54 6.99
C LEU A 53 -1.53 4.94 5.86
N SER A 54 -0.67 5.92 6.10
CA SER A 54 0.37 6.32 5.14
C SER A 54 1.35 5.18 4.90
N ALA A 55 1.74 4.46 5.94
CA ALA A 55 2.62 3.30 5.82
C ALA A 55 1.96 2.16 5.04
N LEU A 56 0.67 1.92 5.24
CA LEU A 56 -0.08 0.94 4.46
C LEU A 56 -0.07 1.28 2.98
N VAL A 57 -0.34 2.55 2.64
CA VAL A 57 -0.30 3.00 1.24
C VAL A 57 1.09 2.83 0.68
N ASP A 58 2.11 3.31 1.39
CA ASP A 58 3.49 3.24 0.91
C ASP A 58 3.94 1.80 0.69
N ALA A 59 3.63 0.90 1.61
CA ALA A 59 4.02 -0.51 1.50
C ALA A 59 3.22 -1.23 0.42
N GLY A 60 1.90 -1.06 0.38
CA GLY A 60 1.05 -1.75 -0.60
C GLY A 60 1.25 -1.22 -2.01
N ALA A 61 1.23 0.09 -2.19
CA ALA A 61 1.46 0.72 -3.49
C ALA A 61 2.91 0.53 -3.95
N GLY A 62 3.87 0.55 -3.02
CA GLY A 62 5.27 0.29 -3.34
C GLY A 62 5.50 -1.12 -3.84
N THR A 63 4.81 -2.11 -3.24
CA THR A 63 4.85 -3.49 -3.73
C THR A 63 4.22 -3.60 -5.12
N ALA A 64 3.11 -2.89 -5.35
CA ALA A 64 2.48 -2.85 -6.66
C ALA A 64 3.42 -2.25 -7.71
N ALA A 65 4.11 -1.16 -7.38
CA ALA A 65 5.09 -0.55 -8.27
C ALA A 65 6.22 -1.53 -8.61
N HIS A 66 6.74 -2.24 -7.62
CA HIS A 66 7.76 -3.26 -7.78
C HIS A 66 7.29 -4.37 -8.75
N ARG A 67 6.07 -4.89 -8.53
CA ARG A 67 5.49 -5.92 -9.41
C ARG A 67 5.30 -5.40 -10.84
N ALA A 68 4.78 -4.17 -10.98
CA ALA A 68 4.58 -3.55 -12.28
C ALA A 68 5.90 -3.27 -13.01
N ALA A 69 6.99 -3.12 -12.27
CA ALA A 69 8.33 -2.88 -12.79
C ALA A 69 9.12 -4.19 -13.01
N ASP A 70 8.43 -5.30 -13.27
CA ASP A 70 9.03 -6.61 -13.51
C ASP A 70 9.93 -7.05 -12.35
N ASN A 71 9.49 -6.78 -11.13
CA ASN A 71 10.17 -7.10 -9.88
C ASN A 71 11.51 -6.37 -9.68
N LEU A 72 11.72 -5.25 -10.37
CA LEU A 72 12.85 -4.38 -10.07
C LEU A 72 12.57 -3.58 -8.80
N PRO A 73 13.60 -3.28 -8.00
CA PRO A 73 13.40 -2.44 -6.82
C PRO A 73 12.87 -1.06 -7.20
N CYS A 74 11.96 -0.54 -6.39
CA CYS A 74 11.41 0.80 -6.57
C CYS A 74 11.51 1.56 -5.26
N VAL A 75 11.69 2.88 -5.36
CA VAL A 75 11.68 3.77 -4.20
C VAL A 75 10.64 4.86 -4.41
N THR A 76 9.96 5.23 -3.34
CA THR A 76 8.96 6.28 -3.35
C THR A 76 9.63 7.63 -3.58
N ILE A 77 9.20 8.35 -4.61
CA ILE A 77 9.65 9.73 -4.85
C ILE A 77 8.65 10.71 -4.26
N SER A 78 7.36 10.45 -4.49
CA SER A 78 6.30 11.38 -4.09
C SER A 78 5.07 10.58 -3.71
N LEU A 79 4.41 10.99 -2.63
CA LEU A 79 3.20 10.37 -2.15
C LEU A 79 2.29 11.47 -1.61
N ASP A 80 1.16 11.68 -2.27
CA ASP A 80 0.15 12.65 -1.87
C ASP A 80 -1.04 11.89 -1.30
N LEU A 81 -1.35 12.18 -0.05
CA LEU A 81 -2.37 11.47 0.72
C LEU A 81 -3.49 12.43 1.15
N LYS A 82 -4.72 11.94 1.06
CA LYS A 82 -5.90 12.60 1.62
C LYS A 82 -6.56 11.64 2.60
N PHE A 83 -6.71 12.07 3.85
CA PHE A 83 -7.40 11.29 4.88
C PHE A 83 -8.86 11.74 4.92
N ILE A 84 -9.75 10.86 4.49
CA ILE A 84 -11.15 11.19 4.23
C ILE A 84 -12.07 10.68 5.32
N GLY A 85 -11.74 9.53 5.89
CA GLY A 85 -12.55 8.88 6.92
C GLY A 85 -11.72 8.25 8.00
N ALA A 86 -12.37 7.75 9.05
CA ALA A 86 -11.73 7.13 10.20
C ALA A 86 -11.90 5.62 10.18
N SER A 87 -10.96 4.93 10.79
CA SER A 87 -11.06 3.51 11.11
C SER A 87 -10.65 3.29 12.55
N LYS A 88 -10.99 2.14 13.11
CA LYS A 88 -10.82 1.84 14.52
C LYS A 88 -10.29 0.43 14.73
N LEU A 89 -9.98 0.11 15.96
CA LEU A 89 -9.50 -1.22 16.38
C LEU A 89 -10.42 -2.32 15.82
N GLY A 90 -9.80 -3.32 15.19
CA GLY A 90 -10.51 -4.47 14.63
C GLY A 90 -10.99 -4.29 13.21
N ASP A 91 -11.00 -3.07 12.68
CA ASP A 91 -11.42 -2.84 11.30
C ASP A 91 -10.43 -3.47 10.31
N GLU A 92 -10.97 -4.04 9.24
CA GLU A 92 -10.17 -4.50 8.12
C GLU A 92 -10.07 -3.39 7.08
N ILE A 93 -8.84 -3.04 6.74
CA ILE A 93 -8.55 -2.04 5.71
C ILE A 93 -8.20 -2.78 4.43
N ILE A 94 -8.85 -2.41 3.34
CA ILE A 94 -8.56 -2.97 2.02
C ILE A 94 -8.02 -1.85 1.14
N GLY A 95 -6.82 -2.08 0.60
CA GLY A 95 -6.18 -1.15 -0.33
C GLY A 95 -6.33 -1.63 -1.76
N LEU A 96 -6.56 -0.70 -2.66
CA LEU A 96 -6.57 -0.95 -4.10
C LEU A 96 -5.60 0.01 -4.76
N THR A 97 -4.65 -0.55 -5.51
CA THR A 97 -3.70 0.23 -6.28
C THR A 97 -3.93 0.01 -7.77
N LYS A 98 -3.97 1.11 -8.52
CA LYS A 98 -4.03 1.10 -9.99
C LYS A 98 -2.78 1.75 -10.54
N ILE A 99 -2.11 1.05 -11.45
CA ILE A 99 -0.99 1.62 -12.19
C ILE A 99 -1.56 2.50 -13.30
N LEU A 100 -1.23 3.78 -13.25
CA LEU A 100 -1.69 4.75 -14.25
C LEU A 100 -0.77 4.76 -15.46
N LYS A 101 0.56 4.73 -15.21
CA LYS A 101 1.55 4.74 -16.26
C LYS A 101 2.89 4.23 -15.72
N LYS A 102 3.55 3.42 -16.50
CA LYS A 102 4.92 2.97 -16.25
C LYS A 102 5.80 3.46 -17.38
N THR A 103 6.91 4.09 -17.05
CA THR A 103 7.98 4.45 -17.99
C THR A 103 9.20 3.58 -17.73
N ASN A 104 10.30 3.84 -18.42
CA ASN A 104 11.55 3.13 -18.14
C ASN A 104 12.09 3.37 -16.73
N THR A 105 11.75 4.48 -16.12
CA THR A 105 12.36 4.91 -14.85
C THR A 105 11.34 5.19 -13.76
N LEU A 106 10.04 5.34 -14.10
CA LEU A 106 9.02 5.77 -13.14
C LEU A 106 7.76 4.92 -13.23
N VAL A 107 7.08 4.80 -12.09
CA VAL A 107 5.73 4.23 -12.01
C VAL A 107 4.84 5.29 -11.40
N PHE A 108 3.77 5.65 -12.11
CA PHE A 108 2.72 6.55 -11.63
C PHE A 108 1.53 5.71 -11.23
N LEU A 109 1.00 5.92 -10.05
CA LEU A 109 -0.12 5.12 -9.58
C LEU A 109 -1.10 5.91 -8.72
N PHE A 110 -2.27 5.33 -8.58
CA PHE A 110 -3.33 5.78 -7.68
C PHE A 110 -3.63 4.65 -6.68
N CYS A 111 -3.88 5.03 -5.43
CA CYS A 111 -4.19 4.07 -4.38
C CYS A 111 -5.31 4.60 -3.51
N GLU A 112 -6.21 3.72 -3.09
CA GLU A 112 -7.22 4.08 -2.10
C GLU A 112 -7.34 2.99 -1.04
N LEU A 113 -7.63 3.42 0.19
CA LEU A 113 -7.93 2.51 1.29
C LEU A 113 -9.41 2.60 1.62
N LYS A 114 -10.04 1.44 1.80
CA LYS A 114 -11.44 1.33 2.18
C LYS A 114 -11.58 0.58 3.50
N CYS A 115 -12.57 1.00 4.26
CA CYS A 115 -13.02 0.33 5.47
C CYS A 115 -14.54 0.27 5.43
N ASN A 116 -15.12 -0.92 5.58
CA ASN A 116 -16.57 -1.14 5.47
C ASN A 116 -17.15 -0.54 4.18
N ASN A 117 -16.47 -0.75 3.05
CA ASN A 117 -16.86 -0.26 1.73
C ASN A 117 -16.84 1.27 1.57
N LYS A 118 -16.27 2.00 2.54
CA LYS A 118 -16.13 3.46 2.45
C LYS A 118 -14.67 3.83 2.26
N ILE A 119 -14.39 4.78 1.39
CA ILE A 119 -13.04 5.28 1.18
C ILE A 119 -12.63 6.08 2.42
N ILE A 120 -11.51 5.70 3.04
CA ILE A 120 -10.96 6.42 4.19
C ILE A 120 -9.67 7.17 3.84
N THR A 121 -8.99 6.73 2.78
CA THR A 121 -7.76 7.39 2.31
C THR A 121 -7.71 7.29 0.80
N SER A 122 -7.31 8.39 0.16
CA SER A 122 -7.07 8.46 -1.28
C SER A 122 -5.65 8.97 -1.48
N ALA A 123 -4.92 8.36 -2.41
CA ALA A 123 -3.51 8.70 -2.62
C ALA A 123 -3.14 8.61 -4.09
N SER A 124 -2.19 9.45 -4.48
CA SER A 124 -1.46 9.32 -5.74
C SER A 124 0.02 9.34 -5.43
N GLY A 125 0.81 8.66 -6.23
CA GLY A 125 2.23 8.58 -5.98
C GLY A 125 3.04 8.26 -7.21
N VAL A 126 4.35 8.47 -7.05
CA VAL A 126 5.35 8.19 -8.08
C VAL A 126 6.49 7.43 -7.44
N TRP A 127 6.86 6.32 -8.06
CA TRP A 127 8.00 5.49 -7.63
C TRP A 127 9.07 5.50 -8.70
N LYS A 128 10.32 5.57 -8.27
CA LYS A 128 11.46 5.44 -9.18
C LYS A 128 11.89 3.98 -9.25
N ILE A 129 12.06 3.49 -10.47
CA ILE A 129 12.57 2.15 -10.73
C ILE A 129 14.10 2.20 -10.64
N LEU A 130 14.67 1.38 -9.76
CA LEU A 130 16.12 1.27 -9.62
C LEU A 130 16.62 0.15 -10.49
N LYS A 131 17.43 0.50 -11.48
CA LYS A 131 18.03 -0.50 -12.37
C LYS A 131 19.42 -0.86 -11.91
N PRO A 132 19.82 -2.13 -12.05
CA PRO A 132 21.19 -2.51 -11.71
C PRO A 132 22.19 -1.71 -12.55
N LYS A 133 23.30 -1.36 -11.94
CA LYS A 133 24.42 -0.77 -12.68
C LYS A 133 25.01 -1.82 -13.61
N SER A 134 25.19 -1.43 -14.86
CA SER A 134 25.85 -2.29 -15.84
C SER A 134 27.34 -2.28 -15.68
#